data_9fb5423a7bf63a1818d19a88c7ea5273
#
_entry.id   9fb5423a7bf63a1818d19a88c7ea5273
#
_cell.length_a   1.000
_cell.length_b   1.000
_cell.length_c   1.000
_cell.angle_alpha   90.00
_cell.angle_beta   90.00
_cell.angle_gamma   90.00
#
_symmetry.space_group_name_H-M   'P 1'
#
loop_
_entity.id
_entity.type
_entity.pdbx_description
1 polymer ?
#
loop_
_entity_poly.entity_id
_entity_poly.type
_entity_poly.pdbx_seq_one_letter_code
_entity_poly.pdbx_strand_id
1 'polypeptide(L)'
;MKKTSVIILSVLLALCIALFAACNGGPGDYYFPNFSMGADGENYQYESIVEQPFVSTDDETKSYFSLDRNTASYSLMRRQIESGMKLSAGSVRLEEYVNYFTYNYARPTGDNALALGGSVFDCPWNTNHKLLSVSVAAEELKFDSTQGNNIVFLIDTSGSMYGADRLGLIQQAFTMLLESLGKGDVISVVTYAGDSRVALDGEPATNKVKIASVIEDLQARGSTNGAGGLQNAYKIAEKHFIPNGNNRVILATDGDFNVGVSSKLGLEKLISQKRESGVYLSVLGVGMLNTNDTTMETLARNGNGNYAYLDSILEAKKVLVNELNGTLVTVAKDAKIGVEFNPGVVSKYRLLGYDTKLLTEEQFEDDETDAGEIGSGHTVTAVYEIELKSNRDGEIVQGEIATAEVKYKKPAMSNDGIEQNKSVSITFKTSDYTETPSDDCVFIGCVLEYGLILRQSKYKGDASFTAVLSRLEQLTVYLTQDDFKLDFYRLVEKANVLYNYHAD
;
A
#
# COMPACT_ATOMS: atom_id res chain seq x y z
N MET A 1 -26.77 -67.91 -26.90
CA MET A 1 -26.23 -66.93 -25.85
C MET A 1 -25.36 -65.79 -26.34
N LYS A 2 -24.69 -65.80 -27.52
CA LYS A 2 -23.86 -64.70 -27.97
C LYS A 2 -24.55 -63.53 -28.67
N LYS A 3 -25.78 -63.67 -29.18
CA LYS A 3 -26.52 -62.60 -29.84
C LYS A 3 -27.30 -61.69 -28.88
N THR A 4 -27.72 -62.16 -27.74
CA THR A 4 -28.47 -61.43 -26.71
C THR A 4 -27.51 -60.49 -25.93
N SER A 5 -26.26 -60.87 -25.71
CA SER A 5 -25.25 -60.03 -25.02
C SER A 5 -24.83 -58.84 -25.85
N VAL A 6 -24.80 -58.94 -27.18
CA VAL A 6 -24.41 -57.84 -28.08
C VAL A 6 -25.51 -56.78 -28.15
N ILE A 7 -26.79 -57.23 -28.12
CA ILE A 7 -27.95 -56.32 -28.14
C ILE A 7 -28.08 -55.55 -26.82
N ILE A 8 -27.80 -56.18 -25.68
CA ILE A 8 -27.78 -55.49 -24.36
C ILE A 8 -26.66 -54.48 -24.27
N LEU A 9 -25.48 -54.79 -24.81
CA LEU A 9 -24.35 -53.87 -24.80
C LEU A 9 -24.55 -52.64 -25.70
N SER A 10 -25.22 -52.83 -26.86
CA SER A 10 -25.57 -51.74 -27.77
C SER A 10 -26.68 -50.83 -27.22
N VAL A 11 -27.65 -51.38 -26.50
CA VAL A 11 -28.69 -50.59 -25.82
C VAL A 11 -28.14 -49.81 -24.64
N LEU A 12 -27.20 -50.39 -23.86
CA LEU A 12 -26.50 -49.68 -22.78
C LEU A 12 -25.60 -48.54 -23.31
N LEU A 13 -24.92 -48.75 -24.43
CA LEU A 13 -24.11 -47.72 -25.07
C LEU A 13 -24.97 -46.59 -25.63
N ALA A 14 -26.13 -46.88 -26.21
CA ALA A 14 -27.09 -45.88 -26.67
C ALA A 14 -27.74 -45.10 -25.53
N LEU A 15 -27.99 -45.73 -24.38
CA LEU A 15 -28.49 -45.03 -23.17
C LEU A 15 -27.44 -44.12 -22.56
N CYS A 16 -26.15 -44.51 -22.55
CA CYS A 16 -25.06 -43.64 -22.10
C CYS A 16 -24.89 -42.43 -23.02
N ILE A 17 -25.01 -42.59 -24.34
CA ILE A 17 -24.95 -41.48 -25.30
C ILE A 17 -26.13 -40.54 -25.13
N ALA A 18 -27.33 -41.04 -24.87
CA ALA A 18 -28.53 -40.24 -24.60
C ALA A 18 -28.45 -39.48 -23.26
N LEU A 19 -27.82 -40.06 -22.24
CA LEU A 19 -27.56 -39.41 -20.96
C LEU A 19 -26.48 -38.29 -21.10
N PHE A 20 -25.48 -38.50 -21.95
CA PHE A 20 -24.49 -37.43 -22.25
C PHE A 20 -25.07 -36.31 -23.11
N ALA A 21 -26.05 -36.60 -23.96
CA ALA A 21 -26.75 -35.59 -24.76
C ALA A 21 -27.80 -34.79 -23.94
N ALA A 22 -28.33 -35.35 -22.86
CA ALA A 22 -29.23 -34.65 -21.95
C ALA A 22 -28.52 -33.79 -20.91
N CYS A 23 -27.21 -33.98 -20.69
CA CYS A 23 -26.34 -33.12 -19.86
C CYS A 23 -25.62 -32.03 -20.66
N ASN A 24 -25.69 -32.01 -21.99
CA ASN A 24 -25.38 -30.89 -22.81
C ASN A 24 -26.62 -29.97 -22.91
N GLY A 25 -27.00 -29.38 -21.80
CA GLY A 25 -27.54 -28.03 -21.83
C GLY A 25 -26.49 -27.22 -22.57
N GLY A 26 -26.84 -26.66 -23.75
CA GLY A 26 -25.98 -25.76 -24.50
C GLY A 26 -25.39 -24.72 -23.56
N PRO A 27 -24.30 -24.06 -23.91
CA PRO A 27 -23.75 -23.00 -23.07
C PRO A 27 -24.94 -22.10 -22.74
N GLY A 28 -25.46 -22.23 -21.50
CA GLY A 28 -26.36 -21.23 -20.98
C GLY A 28 -25.58 -19.95 -21.25
N ASP A 29 -26.16 -19.05 -22.02
CA ASP A 29 -25.71 -17.69 -22.09
C ASP A 29 -25.56 -17.24 -20.64
N TYR A 30 -24.36 -17.45 -20.07
CA TYR A 30 -23.90 -16.63 -19.00
C TYR A 30 -23.90 -15.25 -19.65
N TYR A 31 -24.98 -14.54 -19.42
CA TYR A 31 -25.08 -13.12 -19.66
C TYR A 31 -23.99 -12.48 -18.80
N PHE A 32 -22.75 -12.50 -19.31
CA PHE A 32 -21.80 -11.49 -18.96
C PHE A 32 -22.45 -10.24 -19.51
N PRO A 33 -22.89 -9.30 -18.67
CA PRO A 33 -23.29 -8.02 -19.21
C PRO A 33 -22.14 -7.63 -20.12
N ASN A 34 -22.40 -7.40 -21.40
CA ASN A 34 -21.48 -6.77 -22.32
C ASN A 34 -21.14 -5.44 -21.68
N PHE A 35 -20.13 -5.44 -20.81
CA PHE A 35 -19.38 -4.26 -20.48
C PHE A 35 -18.67 -3.90 -21.78
N SER A 36 -19.31 -3.07 -22.58
CA SER A 36 -18.59 -2.25 -23.54
C SER A 36 -17.71 -1.38 -22.68
N MET A 37 -16.48 -1.85 -22.40
CA MET A 37 -15.41 -0.92 -22.00
C MET A 37 -15.36 0.10 -23.13
N GLY A 38 -15.78 1.33 -22.82
CA GLY A 38 -15.37 2.46 -23.64
C GLY A 38 -13.87 2.34 -23.78
N ALA A 39 -13.35 2.51 -24.98
CA ALA A 39 -11.93 2.37 -25.31
C ALA A 39 -11.03 3.37 -24.55
N ASP A 40 -11.62 4.18 -23.71
CA ASP A 40 -10.98 5.19 -22.88
C ASP A 40 -11.28 4.80 -21.42
N GLY A 41 -10.23 4.46 -20.65
CA GLY A 41 -10.28 4.09 -19.22
C GLY A 41 -10.70 5.27 -18.32
N GLU A 42 -11.85 5.88 -18.57
CA GLU A 42 -12.31 7.15 -17.99
C GLU A 42 -12.90 7.05 -16.58
N ASN A 43 -12.89 5.89 -15.91
CA ASN A 43 -13.50 5.78 -14.57
C ASN A 43 -12.52 5.73 -13.41
N TYR A 44 -11.21 5.75 -13.64
CA TYR A 44 -10.21 5.90 -12.58
C TYR A 44 -9.83 7.37 -12.47
N GLN A 45 -10.31 8.06 -11.43
CA GLN A 45 -9.83 9.40 -11.10
C GLN A 45 -8.48 9.28 -10.36
N TYR A 46 -7.40 9.19 -11.14
CA TYR A 46 -6.06 9.42 -10.62
C TYR A 46 -5.74 10.90 -10.76
N GLU A 47 -5.13 11.50 -9.72
CA GLU A 47 -4.47 12.79 -9.90
C GLU A 47 -3.41 12.64 -10.99
N SER A 48 -3.37 13.56 -11.96
CA SER A 48 -2.36 13.50 -13.02
C SER A 48 -0.98 13.69 -12.40
N ILE A 49 -0.16 12.65 -12.43
CA ILE A 49 1.22 12.69 -11.98
C ILE A 49 2.05 13.45 -13.00
N VAL A 50 2.72 14.50 -12.55
CA VAL A 50 3.78 15.18 -13.31
C VAL A 50 5.11 14.62 -12.85
N GLU A 51 5.71 13.77 -13.70
CA GLU A 51 7.00 13.14 -13.38
C GLU A 51 8.10 14.19 -13.16
N GLN A 52 8.80 14.06 -12.02
CA GLN A 52 9.87 14.98 -11.67
C GLN A 52 11.01 14.96 -12.71
N PRO A 53 11.45 16.13 -13.20
CA PRO A 53 12.61 16.23 -14.09
C PRO A 53 13.93 16.06 -13.32
N PHE A 54 15.03 15.90 -14.06
CA PHE A 54 16.35 16.14 -13.46
C PHE A 54 16.51 17.61 -13.09
N VAL A 55 17.02 17.84 -11.89
CA VAL A 55 17.36 19.15 -11.35
C VAL A 55 18.89 19.29 -11.37
N SER A 56 19.40 20.36 -11.96
CA SER A 56 20.82 20.71 -11.90
C SER A 56 21.20 21.20 -10.51
N THR A 57 22.29 20.70 -9.96
CA THR A 57 22.80 21.20 -8.65
C THR A 57 23.36 22.62 -8.73
N ASP A 58 23.56 23.16 -9.93
CA ASP A 58 23.91 24.58 -10.12
C ASP A 58 22.66 25.49 -9.96
N ASP A 59 21.43 24.94 -10.11
CA ASP A 59 20.17 25.66 -9.98
C ASP A 59 19.56 25.46 -8.58
N GLU A 60 19.48 24.21 -8.11
CA GLU A 60 18.92 23.83 -6.82
C GLU A 60 19.62 22.59 -6.25
N THR A 61 20.13 22.72 -5.01
CA THR A 61 20.83 21.62 -4.34
C THR A 61 19.96 20.79 -3.41
N LYS A 62 18.75 21.25 -3.10
CA LYS A 62 17.92 20.69 -2.05
C LYS A 62 16.64 20.07 -2.60
N SER A 63 16.20 19.01 -1.97
CA SER A 63 14.96 18.30 -2.29
C SER A 63 14.23 17.94 -1.02
N TYR A 64 12.97 18.37 -0.88
CA TYR A 64 12.16 18.16 0.32
C TYR A 64 10.86 17.47 0.00
N PHE A 65 10.47 16.49 0.82
CA PHE A 65 9.18 15.80 0.67
C PHE A 65 8.70 15.18 1.98
N SER A 66 7.41 14.89 2.03
CA SER A 66 6.75 14.17 3.12
C SER A 66 7.07 12.68 3.06
N LEU A 67 7.44 12.09 4.20
CA LEU A 67 7.66 10.65 4.35
C LEU A 67 6.34 9.97 4.72
N ASP A 68 5.62 9.52 3.71
CA ASP A 68 4.34 8.83 3.86
C ASP A 68 4.45 7.42 3.26
N ARG A 69 3.98 6.40 4.00
CA ARG A 69 3.97 5.02 3.54
C ARG A 69 2.58 4.63 3.07
N ASN A 70 2.29 4.91 1.81
CA ASN A 70 1.15 4.35 1.09
C ASN A 70 1.63 3.24 0.15
N THR A 71 0.86 2.19 -0.03
CA THR A 71 1.18 1.05 -0.91
C THR A 71 0.01 0.65 -1.80
N ALA A 72 -1.09 1.39 -1.79
CA ALA A 72 -2.32 1.06 -2.49
C ALA A 72 -2.14 0.99 -4.01
N SER A 73 -1.31 1.88 -4.59
CA SER A 73 -1.03 1.87 -6.02
C SER A 73 -0.38 0.56 -6.49
N TYR A 74 0.44 -0.09 -5.65
CA TYR A 74 1.01 -1.40 -5.96
C TYR A 74 -0.07 -2.49 -6.01
N SER A 75 -0.94 -2.57 -5.01
CA SER A 75 -2.00 -3.58 -4.94
C SER A 75 -3.02 -3.41 -6.08
N LEU A 76 -3.37 -2.15 -6.42
CA LEU A 76 -4.21 -1.84 -7.57
C LEU A 76 -3.55 -2.25 -8.89
N MET A 77 -2.26 -1.97 -9.07
CA MET A 77 -1.48 -2.41 -10.23
C MET A 77 -1.46 -3.94 -10.33
N ARG A 78 -1.15 -4.65 -9.23
CA ARG A 78 -1.13 -6.11 -9.20
C ARG A 78 -2.47 -6.67 -9.68
N ARG A 79 -3.57 -6.18 -9.13
CA ARG A 79 -4.91 -6.62 -9.52
C ARG A 79 -5.21 -6.39 -11.00
N GLN A 80 -4.83 -5.23 -11.56
CA GLN A 80 -5.04 -4.95 -12.99
C GLN A 80 -4.23 -5.91 -13.88
N ILE A 81 -2.95 -6.13 -13.59
CA ILE A 81 -2.10 -7.08 -14.31
C ILE A 81 -2.65 -8.51 -14.20
N GLU A 82 -3.04 -8.93 -12.98
CA GLU A 82 -3.65 -10.25 -12.75
C GLU A 82 -4.95 -10.46 -13.56
N SER A 83 -5.70 -9.40 -13.78
CA SER A 83 -6.92 -9.39 -14.60
C SER A 83 -6.66 -9.21 -16.09
N GLY A 84 -5.39 -9.16 -16.54
CA GLY A 84 -5.03 -8.96 -17.94
C GLY A 84 -5.28 -7.55 -18.48
N MET A 85 -5.36 -6.56 -17.60
CA MET A 85 -5.59 -5.15 -17.97
C MET A 85 -4.28 -4.36 -17.94
N LYS A 86 -4.06 -3.52 -18.97
CA LYS A 86 -2.95 -2.58 -18.99
C LYS A 86 -3.27 -1.37 -18.09
N LEU A 87 -2.26 -0.85 -17.42
CA LEU A 87 -2.40 0.29 -16.53
C LEU A 87 -2.46 1.62 -17.29
N SER A 88 -3.12 2.60 -16.69
CA SER A 88 -2.88 4.01 -17.00
C SER A 88 -1.53 4.44 -16.45
N ALA A 89 -0.72 5.13 -17.24
CA ALA A 89 0.58 5.65 -16.82
C ALA A 89 0.48 6.52 -15.54
N GLY A 90 -0.60 7.28 -15.40
CA GLY A 90 -0.87 8.14 -14.23
C GLY A 90 -1.22 7.40 -12.93
N SER A 91 -1.47 6.08 -12.97
CA SER A 91 -1.74 5.29 -11.77
C SER A 91 -0.48 4.75 -11.08
N VAL A 92 0.68 4.86 -11.72
CA VAL A 92 1.94 4.26 -11.23
C VAL A 92 2.66 5.22 -10.31
N ARG A 93 2.72 4.92 -9.02
CA ARG A 93 3.45 5.67 -7.99
C ARG A 93 4.69 4.89 -7.59
N LEU A 94 5.87 5.33 -8.04
CA LEU A 94 7.12 4.59 -7.86
C LEU A 94 7.48 4.37 -6.41
N GLU A 95 7.27 5.38 -5.57
CA GLU A 95 7.49 5.33 -4.13
C GLU A 95 6.63 4.25 -3.47
N GLU A 96 5.36 4.11 -3.89
CA GLU A 96 4.46 3.11 -3.34
C GLU A 96 4.84 1.70 -3.77
N TYR A 97 5.42 1.55 -4.97
CA TYR A 97 5.92 0.25 -5.43
C TYR A 97 7.14 -0.20 -4.64
N VAL A 98 8.10 0.69 -4.42
CA VAL A 98 9.28 0.38 -3.60
C VAL A 98 8.89 0.12 -2.15
N ASN A 99 8.03 0.95 -1.57
CA ASN A 99 7.62 0.87 -0.18
C ASN A 99 6.58 -0.23 0.11
N TYR A 100 6.14 -0.95 -0.91
CA TYR A 100 5.32 -2.15 -0.75
C TYR A 100 6.11 -3.29 -0.08
N PHE A 101 7.41 -3.39 -0.32
CA PHE A 101 8.27 -4.45 0.17
C PHE A 101 8.96 -4.08 1.48
N THR A 102 9.36 -5.11 2.22
CA THR A 102 10.17 -4.95 3.43
C THR A 102 11.64 -5.21 3.10
N TYR A 103 12.51 -4.34 3.60
CA TYR A 103 13.95 -4.41 3.44
C TYR A 103 14.65 -4.52 4.79
N ASN A 104 15.88 -5.06 4.78
CA ASN A 104 16.65 -5.28 5.99
C ASN A 104 17.45 -4.03 6.36
N TYR A 105 16.77 -3.04 6.93
CA TYR A 105 17.39 -1.79 7.38
C TYR A 105 17.75 -1.83 8.86
N ALA A 106 18.87 -1.15 9.22
CA ALA A 106 19.27 -0.98 10.61
C ALA A 106 18.19 -0.21 11.38
N ARG A 107 17.80 -0.74 12.53
CA ARG A 107 16.80 -0.11 13.40
C ARG A 107 17.40 0.99 14.24
N PRO A 108 16.62 1.99 14.69
CA PRO A 108 17.09 3.06 15.54
C PRO A 108 17.58 2.53 16.88
N THR A 109 18.52 3.26 17.48
CA THR A 109 19.06 2.99 18.81
C THR A 109 18.89 4.21 19.70
N GLY A 110 18.84 3.98 21.01
CA GLY A 110 18.69 5.06 22.00
C GLY A 110 17.28 5.62 22.02
N ASP A 111 17.15 6.95 22.03
CA ASP A 111 15.86 7.66 22.15
C ASP A 111 15.25 8.09 20.79
N ASN A 112 15.88 7.73 19.69
CA ASN A 112 15.37 8.04 18.37
C ASN A 112 14.31 7.02 17.95
N ALA A 113 13.17 7.51 17.44
CA ALA A 113 12.15 6.64 16.85
C ALA A 113 12.49 6.22 15.41
N LEU A 114 13.36 6.96 14.73
CA LEU A 114 13.77 6.71 13.36
C LEU A 114 15.30 6.57 13.24
N ALA A 115 15.74 5.71 12.32
CA ALA A 115 17.13 5.61 11.87
C ALA A 115 17.22 5.84 10.36
N LEU A 116 18.30 6.48 9.92
CA LEU A 116 18.65 6.66 8.52
C LEU A 116 19.73 5.69 8.11
N GLY A 117 19.67 5.27 6.86
CA GLY A 117 20.67 4.47 6.16
C GLY A 117 20.59 4.71 4.66
N GLY A 118 21.32 3.94 3.88
CA GLY A 118 21.23 3.98 2.43
C GLY A 118 22.44 3.40 1.73
N SER A 119 22.43 3.47 0.41
CA SER A 119 23.47 2.92 -0.46
C SER A 119 23.56 3.69 -1.77
N VAL A 120 24.74 3.67 -2.37
CA VAL A 120 24.99 4.21 -3.72
C VAL A 120 25.40 3.05 -4.62
N PHE A 121 24.68 2.83 -5.73
CA PHE A 121 24.89 1.72 -6.64
C PHE A 121 24.52 2.08 -8.08
N ASP A 122 24.82 1.20 -9.03
CA ASP A 122 24.57 1.46 -10.44
C ASP A 122 23.08 1.60 -10.78
N CYS A 123 22.76 2.54 -11.65
CA CYS A 123 21.42 2.69 -12.22
C CYS A 123 21.23 1.62 -13.32
N PRO A 124 20.26 0.67 -13.16
CA PRO A 124 20.15 -0.45 -14.08
C PRO A 124 19.62 -0.07 -15.48
N TRP A 125 19.00 1.08 -15.66
CA TRP A 125 18.47 1.56 -16.94
C TRP A 125 19.28 2.68 -17.59
N ASN A 126 20.36 3.13 -16.93
CA ASN A 126 21.25 4.14 -17.47
C ASN A 126 22.66 4.02 -16.84
N THR A 127 23.61 3.51 -17.59
CA THR A 127 24.97 3.24 -17.12
C THR A 127 25.78 4.46 -16.72
N ASN A 128 25.36 5.68 -17.15
CA ASN A 128 26.02 6.92 -16.77
C ASN A 128 25.53 7.47 -15.43
N HIS A 129 24.45 6.93 -14.88
CA HIS A 129 23.84 7.37 -13.65
C HIS A 129 24.09 6.37 -12.51
N LYS A 130 23.91 6.85 -11.29
CA LYS A 130 23.88 6.03 -10.08
C LYS A 130 22.52 6.18 -9.41
N LEU A 131 22.17 5.22 -8.56
CA LEU A 131 21.07 5.34 -7.64
C LEU A 131 21.60 5.60 -6.24
N LEU A 132 21.07 6.64 -5.60
CA LEU A 132 21.22 6.89 -4.17
C LEU A 132 19.92 6.48 -3.49
N SER A 133 19.92 5.37 -2.76
CA SER A 133 18.80 4.98 -1.90
C SER A 133 18.99 5.58 -0.52
N VAL A 134 17.97 6.26 -0.02
CA VAL A 134 17.88 6.75 1.36
C VAL A 134 16.82 5.92 2.06
N SER A 135 17.20 5.21 3.11
CA SER A 135 16.32 4.35 3.89
C SER A 135 16.02 4.95 5.25
N VAL A 136 14.77 4.88 5.65
CA VAL A 136 14.29 5.25 6.98
C VAL A 136 13.71 4.01 7.63
N ALA A 137 14.15 3.66 8.83
CA ALA A 137 13.61 2.55 9.61
C ALA A 137 13.04 3.07 10.93
N ALA A 138 11.81 2.69 11.24
CA ALA A 138 11.17 3.04 12.50
C ALA A 138 11.52 2.03 13.61
N GLU A 139 11.51 2.49 14.86
CA GLU A 139 11.59 1.61 16.01
C GLU A 139 10.44 0.58 16.00
N GLU A 140 10.75 -0.64 16.41
CA GLU A 140 9.76 -1.69 16.54
C GLU A 140 9.32 -1.76 18.02
N LEU A 141 8.19 -1.14 18.28
CA LEU A 141 7.57 -1.23 19.61
C LEU A 141 6.88 -2.59 19.73
N LYS A 142 7.31 -3.39 20.71
CA LYS A 142 6.52 -4.55 21.08
C LYS A 142 5.24 -4.03 21.71
N PHE A 143 4.13 -4.34 21.07
CA PHE A 143 2.82 -4.02 21.62
C PHE A 143 2.72 -4.66 23.00
N ASP A 144 2.72 -3.83 24.03
CA ASP A 144 2.40 -4.32 25.36
C ASP A 144 0.88 -4.56 25.39
N SER A 145 0.50 -5.82 25.19
CA SER A 145 -0.90 -6.27 25.24
C SER A 145 -1.62 -5.89 26.55
N THR A 146 -0.90 -5.31 27.51
CA THR A 146 -1.49 -4.83 28.76
C THR A 146 -2.32 -3.56 28.59
N GLN A 147 -2.09 -2.77 27.53
CA GLN A 147 -2.84 -1.53 27.30
C GLN A 147 -4.15 -1.77 26.53
N GLY A 148 -4.22 -2.81 25.68
CA GLY A 148 -5.41 -3.21 24.93
C GLY A 148 -5.72 -2.35 23.71
N ASN A 149 -6.48 -2.93 22.78
CA ASN A 149 -7.00 -2.28 21.58
C ASN A 149 -8.52 -2.18 21.69
N ASN A 150 -9.08 -1.03 21.35
CA ASN A 150 -10.49 -0.84 21.08
C ASN A 150 -10.67 -0.65 19.58
N ILE A 151 -11.06 -1.71 18.87
CA ILE A 151 -11.20 -1.73 17.43
C ILE A 151 -12.67 -1.79 17.05
N VAL A 152 -13.11 -0.82 16.26
CA VAL A 152 -14.44 -0.80 15.68
C VAL A 152 -14.34 -1.10 14.17
N PHE A 153 -14.81 -2.27 13.75
CA PHE A 153 -14.99 -2.57 12.34
C PHE A 153 -16.21 -1.83 11.80
N LEU A 154 -16.01 -0.88 10.91
CA LEU A 154 -17.06 -0.20 10.17
C LEU A 154 -17.12 -0.79 8.77
N ILE A 155 -18.13 -1.62 8.51
CA ILE A 155 -18.19 -2.44 7.30
C ILE A 155 -19.32 -1.95 6.40
N ASP A 156 -18.97 -1.62 5.16
CA ASP A 156 -19.93 -1.40 4.10
C ASP A 156 -20.65 -2.73 3.79
N THR A 157 -21.96 -2.71 3.89
CA THR A 157 -22.84 -3.85 3.51
C THR A 157 -23.83 -3.45 2.43
N SER A 158 -23.55 -2.40 1.65
CA SER A 158 -24.35 -2.00 0.49
C SER A 158 -24.36 -3.09 -0.59
N GLY A 159 -25.27 -2.98 -1.55
CA GLY A 159 -25.43 -3.97 -2.61
C GLY A 159 -24.18 -4.12 -3.49
N SER A 160 -23.39 -3.06 -3.66
CA SER A 160 -22.12 -3.08 -4.40
C SER A 160 -21.06 -3.98 -3.75
N MET A 161 -21.10 -4.15 -2.43
CA MET A 161 -20.20 -5.04 -1.69
C MET A 161 -20.46 -6.55 -1.90
N TYR A 162 -21.41 -6.92 -2.73
CA TYR A 162 -21.64 -8.33 -3.06
C TYR A 162 -20.48 -8.90 -3.88
N GLY A 163 -19.85 -9.97 -3.37
CA GLY A 163 -18.77 -10.68 -4.04
C GLY A 163 -17.71 -11.23 -3.09
N ALA A 164 -16.99 -12.25 -3.56
CA ALA A 164 -15.90 -12.88 -2.82
C ALA A 164 -14.67 -11.96 -2.70
N ASP A 165 -14.52 -11.03 -3.65
CA ASP A 165 -13.46 -10.03 -3.74
C ASP A 165 -13.78 -8.71 -3.02
N ARG A 166 -14.91 -8.63 -2.32
CA ARG A 166 -15.40 -7.47 -1.58
C ARG A 166 -15.79 -7.89 -0.17
N LEU A 167 -17.09 -8.02 0.16
CA LEU A 167 -17.51 -8.40 1.51
C LEU A 167 -16.91 -9.75 1.93
N GLY A 168 -16.85 -10.74 1.02
CA GLY A 168 -16.23 -12.03 1.33
C GLY A 168 -14.76 -11.95 1.68
N LEU A 169 -13.99 -11.06 1.01
CA LEU A 169 -12.59 -10.78 1.35
C LEU A 169 -12.46 -10.10 2.72
N ILE A 170 -13.32 -9.11 3.00
CA ILE A 170 -13.34 -8.39 4.29
C ILE A 170 -13.69 -9.34 5.45
N GLN A 171 -14.65 -10.25 5.27
CA GLN A 171 -15.00 -11.26 6.28
C GLN A 171 -13.78 -12.14 6.63
N GLN A 172 -13.07 -12.63 5.62
CA GLN A 172 -11.86 -13.42 5.81
C GLN A 172 -10.74 -12.60 6.46
N ALA A 173 -10.53 -11.37 5.99
CA ALA A 173 -9.51 -10.45 6.48
C ALA A 173 -9.70 -10.14 7.98
N PHE A 174 -10.90 -9.83 8.41
CA PHE A 174 -11.20 -9.53 9.80
C PHE A 174 -11.15 -10.78 10.69
N THR A 175 -11.53 -11.94 10.16
CA THR A 175 -11.35 -13.22 10.88
C THR A 175 -9.88 -13.52 11.12
N MET A 176 -9.00 -13.26 10.14
CA MET A 176 -7.55 -13.38 10.34
C MET A 176 -7.01 -12.38 11.38
N LEU A 177 -7.46 -11.13 11.34
CA LEU A 177 -7.07 -10.13 12.32
C LEU A 177 -7.43 -10.56 13.76
N LEU A 178 -8.60 -11.17 13.96
CA LEU A 178 -9.03 -11.67 15.28
C LEU A 178 -8.03 -12.67 15.89
N GLU A 179 -7.31 -13.44 15.07
CA GLU A 179 -6.31 -14.39 15.58
C GLU A 179 -5.10 -13.69 16.21
N SER A 180 -4.82 -12.46 15.80
CA SER A 180 -3.73 -11.62 16.33
C SER A 180 -4.13 -10.85 17.59
N LEU A 181 -5.42 -10.80 17.93
CA LEU A 181 -5.94 -10.07 19.07
C LEU A 181 -6.13 -11.00 20.30
N GLY A 182 -6.07 -10.42 21.50
CA GLY A 182 -6.07 -11.19 22.73
C GLY A 182 -6.75 -10.53 23.93
N LYS A 183 -6.23 -10.85 25.10
CA LYS A 183 -6.77 -10.33 26.37
C LYS A 183 -6.49 -8.83 26.48
N GLY A 184 -7.53 -8.07 26.80
CA GLY A 184 -7.46 -6.60 26.89
C GLY A 184 -8.02 -5.91 25.66
N ASP A 185 -8.11 -6.62 24.52
CA ASP A 185 -8.67 -6.08 23.30
C ASP A 185 -10.19 -6.18 23.28
N VAL A 186 -10.85 -5.15 22.73
CA VAL A 186 -12.31 -5.04 22.62
C VAL A 186 -12.67 -4.79 21.17
N ILE A 187 -13.65 -5.55 20.65
CA ILE A 187 -14.10 -5.50 19.27
C ILE A 187 -15.56 -5.07 19.21
N SER A 188 -15.84 -4.12 18.34
CA SER A 188 -17.20 -3.76 17.93
C SER A 188 -17.34 -3.90 16.41
N VAL A 189 -18.56 -4.19 15.96
CA VAL A 189 -18.90 -4.27 14.53
C VAL A 189 -20.07 -3.33 14.25
N VAL A 190 -19.85 -2.36 13.41
CA VAL A 190 -20.85 -1.43 12.89
C VAL A 190 -20.96 -1.66 11.40
N THR A 191 -22.17 -1.85 10.90
CA THR A 191 -22.44 -1.95 9.46
C THR A 191 -23.19 -0.71 8.98
N TYR A 192 -23.00 -0.38 7.72
CA TYR A 192 -23.82 0.64 7.07
C TYR A 192 -24.18 0.21 5.64
N ALA A 193 -25.38 0.61 5.26
CA ALA A 193 -25.95 0.50 3.93
C ALA A 193 -26.94 1.68 3.77
N GLY A 194 -28.24 1.45 3.60
CA GLY A 194 -29.27 2.50 3.65
C GLY A 194 -29.43 3.14 5.04
N ASP A 195 -29.16 2.36 6.08
CA ASP A 195 -29.07 2.77 7.49
C ASP A 195 -27.78 2.26 8.11
N SER A 196 -27.49 2.66 9.36
CA SER A 196 -26.36 2.11 10.10
C SER A 196 -26.82 1.30 11.30
N ARG A 197 -26.14 0.16 11.53
CA ARG A 197 -26.49 -0.77 12.60
C ARG A 197 -25.26 -1.20 13.38
N VAL A 198 -25.37 -1.24 14.71
CA VAL A 198 -24.39 -1.89 15.59
C VAL A 198 -24.68 -3.37 15.63
N ALA A 199 -23.86 -4.19 15.00
CA ALA A 199 -23.99 -5.64 14.97
C ALA A 199 -23.32 -6.29 16.18
N LEU A 200 -22.25 -5.66 16.72
CA LEU A 200 -21.54 -6.07 17.93
C LEU A 200 -21.07 -4.85 18.70
N ASP A 201 -21.27 -4.82 20.01
CA ASP A 201 -21.02 -3.65 20.86
C ASP A 201 -20.08 -4.00 22.02
N GLY A 202 -18.77 -3.80 21.83
CA GLY A 202 -17.77 -3.93 22.88
C GLY A 202 -17.52 -5.36 23.36
N GLU A 203 -17.39 -6.32 22.47
CA GLU A 203 -17.11 -7.72 22.81
C GLU A 203 -15.61 -7.90 23.10
N PRO A 204 -15.21 -8.59 24.21
CA PRO A 204 -13.83 -8.98 24.41
C PRO A 204 -13.30 -9.84 23.26
N ALA A 205 -12.11 -9.52 22.72
CA ALA A 205 -11.52 -10.22 21.59
C ALA A 205 -11.22 -11.71 21.85
N THR A 206 -11.21 -12.12 23.12
CA THR A 206 -11.12 -13.52 23.53
C THR A 206 -12.33 -14.36 23.10
N ASN A 207 -13.49 -13.74 22.85
CA ASN A 207 -14.70 -14.40 22.39
C ASN A 207 -14.71 -14.55 20.85
N LYS A 208 -13.61 -15.04 20.27
CA LYS A 208 -13.35 -15.13 18.83
C LYS A 208 -14.49 -15.77 18.05
N VAL A 209 -15.06 -16.88 18.55
CA VAL A 209 -16.17 -17.60 17.87
C VAL A 209 -17.40 -16.71 17.70
N LYS A 210 -17.78 -15.96 18.74
CA LYS A 210 -18.92 -15.06 18.68
C LYS A 210 -18.68 -13.91 17.70
N ILE A 211 -17.48 -13.32 17.73
CA ILE A 211 -17.11 -12.22 16.84
C ILE A 211 -17.08 -12.69 15.39
N ALA A 212 -16.41 -13.83 15.13
CA ALA A 212 -16.34 -14.42 13.80
C ALA A 212 -17.73 -14.72 13.24
N SER A 213 -18.63 -15.33 14.04
CA SER A 213 -20.01 -15.59 13.59
C SER A 213 -20.75 -14.32 13.20
N VAL A 214 -20.60 -13.22 13.93
CA VAL A 214 -21.22 -11.94 13.58
C VAL A 214 -20.68 -11.41 12.25
N ILE A 215 -19.36 -11.55 12.00
CA ILE A 215 -18.73 -11.10 10.75
C ILE A 215 -19.17 -11.98 9.57
N GLU A 216 -19.20 -13.30 9.74
CA GLU A 216 -19.59 -14.27 8.72
C GLU A 216 -21.07 -14.15 8.31
N ASP A 217 -21.94 -13.76 9.23
CA ASP A 217 -23.38 -13.57 9.00
C ASP A 217 -23.72 -12.28 8.23
N LEU A 218 -22.74 -11.39 8.00
CA LEU A 218 -22.96 -10.15 7.25
C LEU A 218 -23.34 -10.45 5.79
N GLN A 219 -24.28 -9.70 5.26
CA GLN A 219 -24.76 -9.84 3.88
C GLN A 219 -24.85 -8.49 3.19
N ALA A 220 -24.35 -8.44 1.97
CA ALA A 220 -24.40 -7.24 1.14
C ALA A 220 -25.83 -7.02 0.63
N ARG A 221 -26.44 -5.85 0.94
CA ARG A 221 -27.78 -5.44 0.48
C ARG A 221 -28.07 -3.97 0.77
N GLY A 222 -28.93 -3.36 -0.02
CA GLY A 222 -29.42 -1.98 0.18
C GLY A 222 -28.58 -0.92 -0.53
N SER A 223 -28.84 0.34 -0.20
CA SER A 223 -28.13 1.53 -0.69
C SER A 223 -27.00 1.93 0.25
N THR A 224 -26.24 2.99 -0.07
CA THR A 224 -25.06 3.42 0.71
C THR A 224 -25.33 4.73 1.46
N ASN A 225 -25.14 4.73 2.80
CA ASN A 225 -25.16 5.92 3.67
C ASN A 225 -23.95 5.90 4.62
N GLY A 226 -22.80 6.24 4.10
CA GLY A 226 -21.53 6.14 4.82
C GLY A 226 -21.38 7.09 6.02
N ALA A 227 -21.96 8.31 5.95
CA ALA A 227 -21.82 9.29 7.03
C ALA A 227 -22.46 8.83 8.34
N GLY A 228 -23.65 8.24 8.27
CA GLY A 228 -24.34 7.69 9.45
C GLY A 228 -23.55 6.52 10.07
N GLY A 229 -22.94 5.67 9.22
CA GLY A 229 -22.06 4.61 9.65
C GLY A 229 -20.85 5.11 10.43
N LEU A 230 -20.14 6.10 9.86
CA LEU A 230 -18.94 6.67 10.47
C LEU A 230 -19.25 7.34 11.83
N GLN A 231 -20.33 8.13 11.92
CA GLN A 231 -20.74 8.74 13.18
C GLN A 231 -21.05 7.69 14.26
N ASN A 232 -21.75 6.59 13.90
CA ASN A 232 -22.03 5.50 14.81
C ASN A 232 -20.75 4.76 15.24
N ALA A 233 -19.83 4.50 14.31
CA ALA A 233 -18.56 3.84 14.62
C ALA A 233 -17.75 4.67 15.64
N TYR A 234 -17.60 5.97 15.44
CA TYR A 234 -16.93 6.84 16.39
C TYR A 234 -17.62 6.88 17.75
N LYS A 235 -18.97 6.92 17.78
CA LYS A 235 -19.73 6.87 19.05
C LYS A 235 -19.47 5.57 19.81
N ILE A 236 -19.35 4.44 19.12
CA ILE A 236 -19.03 3.14 19.74
C ILE A 236 -17.57 3.12 20.20
N ALA A 237 -16.64 3.66 19.40
CA ALA A 237 -15.24 3.75 19.79
C ALA A 237 -15.04 4.62 21.03
N GLU A 238 -15.73 5.76 21.13
CA GLU A 238 -15.72 6.63 22.32
C GLU A 238 -16.34 5.95 23.54
N LYS A 239 -17.41 5.16 23.35
CA LYS A 239 -18.06 4.39 24.44
C LYS A 239 -17.13 3.37 25.08
N HIS A 240 -16.30 2.72 24.29
CA HIS A 240 -15.36 1.69 24.73
C HIS A 240 -13.91 2.18 24.76
N PHE A 241 -13.72 3.50 24.87
CA PHE A 241 -12.39 4.11 24.84
C PHE A 241 -11.48 3.56 25.93
N ILE A 242 -10.30 3.09 25.53
CA ILE A 242 -9.26 2.58 26.42
C ILE A 242 -8.22 3.69 26.62
N PRO A 243 -8.12 4.31 27.81
CA PRO A 243 -7.06 5.28 28.08
C PRO A 243 -5.68 4.67 27.89
N ASN A 244 -4.79 5.35 27.18
CA ASN A 244 -3.45 4.92 26.78
C ASN A 244 -3.43 3.64 25.89
N GLY A 245 -4.60 3.15 25.49
CA GLY A 245 -4.74 2.07 24.49
C GLY A 245 -4.87 2.60 23.08
N ASN A 246 -4.88 1.70 22.10
CA ASN A 246 -5.15 2.08 20.72
C ASN A 246 -6.65 2.03 20.45
N ASN A 247 -7.22 3.19 20.14
CA ASN A 247 -8.65 3.35 19.81
C ASN A 247 -8.80 3.65 18.33
N ARG A 248 -9.40 2.73 17.57
CA ARG A 248 -9.39 2.83 16.12
C ARG A 248 -10.69 2.35 15.48
N VAL A 249 -11.14 3.10 14.49
CA VAL A 249 -12.14 2.66 13.51
C VAL A 249 -11.40 2.13 12.27
N ILE A 250 -11.77 0.94 11.81
CA ILE A 250 -11.29 0.36 10.55
C ILE A 250 -12.48 0.31 9.60
N LEU A 251 -12.50 1.25 8.65
CA LEU A 251 -13.52 1.34 7.61
C LEU A 251 -13.16 0.39 6.46
N ALA A 252 -14.10 -0.47 6.07
CA ALA A 252 -13.99 -1.34 4.90
C ALA A 252 -15.09 -1.01 3.89
N THR A 253 -14.73 -0.65 2.65
CA THR A 253 -15.65 -0.17 1.61
C THR A 253 -15.10 -0.46 0.20
N ASP A 254 -15.99 -0.50 -0.80
CA ASP A 254 -15.60 -0.60 -2.22
C ASP A 254 -15.41 0.78 -2.89
N GLY A 255 -15.37 1.84 -2.10
CA GLY A 255 -15.12 3.20 -2.58
C GLY A 255 -16.37 4.01 -2.92
N ASP A 256 -17.55 3.40 -3.01
CA ASP A 256 -18.80 4.14 -3.18
C ASP A 256 -19.30 4.71 -1.84
N PHE A 257 -18.42 5.54 -1.24
CA PHE A 257 -18.71 6.18 0.02
C PHE A 257 -19.59 7.42 -0.21
N ASN A 258 -20.84 7.18 -0.65
CA ASN A 258 -21.85 8.22 -0.83
C ASN A 258 -22.28 8.75 0.53
N VAL A 259 -21.78 9.91 0.83
CA VAL A 259 -22.02 10.61 2.07
C VAL A 259 -23.32 11.40 1.97
N GLY A 260 -24.29 11.07 2.80
CA GLY A 260 -25.50 11.91 3.02
C GLY A 260 -25.17 13.29 3.61
N VAL A 261 -23.94 13.58 3.97
CA VAL A 261 -23.42 14.92 4.30
C VAL A 261 -22.83 15.51 3.03
N SER A 262 -23.39 16.57 2.59
CA SER A 262 -23.34 17.16 1.26
C SER A 262 -21.98 17.69 0.78
N SER A 263 -20.83 17.32 1.39
CA SER A 263 -19.51 17.65 0.85
C SER A 263 -18.38 16.82 1.47
N LYS A 264 -17.35 16.50 0.68
CA LYS A 264 -16.04 15.99 1.10
C LYS A 264 -15.50 16.77 2.32
N LEU A 265 -15.59 18.10 2.30
CA LEU A 265 -15.19 19.01 3.40
C LEU A 265 -15.91 18.73 4.73
N GLY A 266 -17.20 18.37 4.70
CA GLY A 266 -17.95 18.05 5.92
C GLY A 266 -17.47 16.76 6.57
N LEU A 267 -17.09 15.78 5.77
CA LEU A 267 -16.55 14.50 6.22
C LEU A 267 -15.14 14.66 6.78
N GLU A 268 -14.28 15.36 6.07
CA GLU A 268 -12.92 15.69 6.52
C GLU A 268 -12.92 16.41 7.87
N LYS A 269 -13.81 17.39 8.03
CA LYS A 269 -13.98 18.11 9.30
C LYS A 269 -14.44 17.19 10.43
N LEU A 270 -15.39 16.29 10.17
CA LEU A 270 -15.84 15.31 11.17
C LEU A 270 -14.69 14.42 11.63
N ILE A 271 -13.93 13.86 10.69
CA ILE A 271 -12.82 12.95 10.99
C ILE A 271 -11.73 13.69 11.76
N SER A 272 -11.33 14.90 11.33
CA SER A 272 -10.34 15.72 12.03
C SER A 272 -10.76 16.05 13.46
N GLN A 273 -12.03 16.37 13.70
CA GLN A 273 -12.56 16.59 15.05
C GLN A 273 -12.50 15.31 15.91
N LYS A 274 -12.77 14.15 15.32
CA LYS A 274 -12.74 12.86 16.04
C LYS A 274 -11.32 12.38 16.32
N ARG A 275 -10.37 12.66 15.43
CA ARG A 275 -8.95 12.44 15.65
C ARG A 275 -8.47 13.10 16.95
N GLU A 276 -8.90 14.34 17.23
CA GLU A 276 -8.56 15.06 18.46
C GLU A 276 -9.04 14.35 19.74
N SER A 277 -10.06 13.48 19.64
CA SER A 277 -10.55 12.67 20.77
C SER A 277 -9.68 11.42 21.03
N GLY A 278 -8.62 11.18 20.21
CA GLY A 278 -7.76 10.02 20.33
C GLY A 278 -8.32 8.74 19.67
N VAL A 279 -9.35 8.86 18.82
CA VAL A 279 -9.87 7.76 18.02
C VAL A 279 -9.45 7.94 16.57
N TYR A 280 -8.62 7.03 16.05
CA TYR A 280 -8.04 7.05 14.71
C TYR A 280 -8.90 6.31 13.69
N LEU A 281 -8.68 6.59 12.39
CA LEU A 281 -9.42 5.96 11.29
C LEU A 281 -8.44 5.38 10.26
N SER A 282 -8.47 4.06 10.08
CA SER A 282 -7.86 3.39 8.92
C SER A 282 -8.92 3.00 7.90
N VAL A 283 -8.55 2.97 6.63
CA VAL A 283 -9.46 2.69 5.53
C VAL A 283 -8.93 1.51 4.71
N LEU A 284 -9.80 0.52 4.46
CA LEU A 284 -9.54 -0.65 3.63
C LEU A 284 -10.45 -0.59 2.40
N GLY A 285 -9.86 -0.37 1.24
CA GLY A 285 -10.57 -0.42 -0.05
C GLY A 285 -10.63 -1.84 -0.61
N VAL A 286 -11.74 -2.21 -1.24
CA VAL A 286 -11.92 -3.48 -1.95
C VAL A 286 -12.68 -3.25 -3.26
N GLY A 287 -12.67 -4.22 -4.19
CA GLY A 287 -13.44 -4.17 -5.45
C GLY A 287 -12.77 -3.34 -6.56
N MET A 288 -13.06 -3.62 -7.83
CA MET A 288 -12.28 -3.06 -8.96
C MET A 288 -12.79 -1.75 -9.56
N LEU A 289 -14.07 -1.45 -9.47
CA LEU A 289 -14.68 -0.51 -10.42
C LEU A 289 -15.07 0.85 -9.84
N ASN A 290 -15.06 1.01 -8.52
CA ASN A 290 -15.56 2.21 -7.85
C ASN A 290 -14.59 2.78 -6.83
N THR A 291 -13.33 2.37 -6.81
CA THR A 291 -12.35 2.87 -5.84
C THR A 291 -12.03 4.32 -6.12
N ASN A 292 -12.55 5.20 -5.28
CA ASN A 292 -12.12 6.59 -5.21
C ASN A 292 -10.90 6.69 -4.29
N ASP A 293 -9.76 6.23 -4.84
CA ASP A 293 -8.49 6.10 -4.13
C ASP A 293 -8.08 7.40 -3.39
N THR A 294 -8.15 8.53 -4.09
CA THR A 294 -7.85 9.85 -3.49
C THR A 294 -8.74 10.20 -2.30
N THR A 295 -10.03 9.84 -2.36
CA THR A 295 -10.94 10.09 -1.23
C THR A 295 -10.60 9.19 -0.05
N MET A 296 -10.34 7.89 -0.28
CA MET A 296 -9.99 6.94 0.77
C MET A 296 -8.68 7.30 1.46
N GLU A 297 -7.67 7.69 0.70
CA GLU A 297 -6.39 8.19 1.23
C GLU A 297 -6.60 9.47 2.07
N THR A 298 -7.41 10.41 1.57
CA THR A 298 -7.72 11.65 2.30
C THR A 298 -8.44 11.37 3.62
N LEU A 299 -9.39 10.43 3.65
CA LEU A 299 -10.10 10.04 4.88
C LEU A 299 -9.14 9.42 5.90
N ALA A 300 -8.29 8.50 5.47
CA ALA A 300 -7.31 7.85 6.34
C ALA A 300 -6.31 8.87 6.92
N ARG A 301 -5.76 9.74 6.08
CA ARG A 301 -4.82 10.80 6.48
C ARG A 301 -5.45 11.75 7.51
N ASN A 302 -6.66 12.25 7.26
CA ASN A 302 -7.36 13.12 8.21
C ASN A 302 -7.69 12.41 9.53
N GLY A 303 -7.74 11.09 9.53
CA GLY A 303 -7.99 10.24 10.69
C GLY A 303 -6.74 9.73 11.40
N ASN A 304 -5.53 10.19 11.07
CA ASN A 304 -4.26 9.65 11.55
C ASN A 304 -4.18 8.12 11.41
N GLY A 305 -4.56 7.63 10.25
CA GLY A 305 -4.51 6.20 9.92
C GLY A 305 -3.99 5.96 8.52
N ASN A 306 -3.96 4.70 8.13
CA ASN A 306 -3.44 4.26 6.85
C ASN A 306 -4.56 3.86 5.90
N TYR A 307 -4.37 4.12 4.61
CA TYR A 307 -5.17 3.56 3.54
C TYR A 307 -4.45 2.33 2.96
N ALA A 308 -5.20 1.24 2.77
CA ALA A 308 -4.73 0.06 2.06
C ALA A 308 -5.82 -0.44 1.11
N TYR A 309 -5.41 -0.89 -0.07
CA TYR A 309 -6.31 -1.55 -1.00
C TYR A 309 -6.09 -3.07 -0.96
N LEU A 310 -7.12 -3.79 -0.55
CA LEU A 310 -7.09 -5.25 -0.44
C LEU A 310 -7.53 -5.88 -1.77
N ASP A 311 -6.58 -6.31 -2.57
CA ASP A 311 -6.83 -7.04 -3.82
C ASP A 311 -6.91 -8.56 -3.61
N SER A 312 -6.37 -9.05 -2.50
CA SER A 312 -6.24 -10.46 -2.20
C SER A 312 -6.20 -10.74 -0.69
N ILE A 313 -6.37 -12.02 -0.33
CA ILE A 313 -6.20 -12.47 1.06
C ILE A 313 -4.72 -12.36 1.51
N LEU A 314 -3.77 -12.43 0.59
CA LEU A 314 -2.34 -12.21 0.87
C LEU A 314 -2.10 -10.76 1.30
N GLU A 315 -2.71 -9.79 0.59
CA GLU A 315 -2.66 -8.38 0.98
C GLU A 315 -3.33 -8.13 2.33
N ALA A 316 -4.49 -8.73 2.57
CA ALA A 316 -5.16 -8.64 3.85
C ALA A 316 -4.28 -9.18 5.00
N LYS A 317 -3.57 -10.30 4.79
CA LYS A 317 -2.61 -10.85 5.75
C LYS A 317 -1.46 -9.87 6.00
N LYS A 318 -0.92 -9.25 4.95
CA LYS A 318 0.14 -8.25 5.07
C LYS A 318 -0.29 -7.08 5.93
N VAL A 319 -1.41 -6.43 5.56
CA VAL A 319 -1.89 -5.19 6.19
C VAL A 319 -2.39 -5.43 7.62
N LEU A 320 -3.16 -6.49 7.84
CA LEU A 320 -3.89 -6.70 9.11
C LEU A 320 -3.20 -7.65 10.08
N VAL A 321 -2.20 -8.42 9.66
CA VAL A 321 -1.49 -9.36 10.52
C VAL A 321 -0.01 -9.01 10.60
N ASN A 322 0.69 -8.93 9.47
CA ASN A 322 2.13 -8.71 9.47
C ASN A 322 2.50 -7.28 9.87
N GLU A 323 1.73 -6.30 9.42
CA GLU A 323 1.95 -4.88 9.67
C GLU A 323 1.01 -4.31 10.75
N LEU A 324 0.35 -5.19 11.53
CA LEU A 324 -0.62 -4.79 12.53
C LEU A 324 -0.06 -3.73 13.49
N ASN A 325 1.13 -3.97 14.03
CA ASN A 325 1.78 -3.03 14.95
C ASN A 325 2.07 -1.68 14.27
N GLY A 326 2.56 -1.70 13.02
CA GLY A 326 2.80 -0.50 12.23
C GLY A 326 1.52 0.26 11.89
N THR A 327 0.44 -0.47 11.60
CA THR A 327 -0.88 0.13 11.32
C THR A 327 -1.53 0.72 12.57
N LEU A 328 -1.25 0.16 13.74
CA LEU A 328 -1.90 0.53 15.00
C LEU A 328 -1.13 1.56 15.83
N VAL A 329 0.20 1.65 15.69
CA VAL A 329 1.05 2.49 16.54
C VAL A 329 1.93 3.41 15.71
N THR A 330 1.60 4.70 15.70
CA THR A 330 2.44 5.74 15.11
C THR A 330 3.61 6.06 16.04
N VAL A 331 4.85 5.98 15.54
CA VAL A 331 6.08 6.29 16.28
C VAL A 331 6.73 7.60 15.85
N ALA A 332 6.39 8.09 14.67
CA ALA A 332 6.80 9.40 14.20
C ALA A 332 5.65 10.06 13.43
N LYS A 333 5.33 11.30 13.80
CA LYS A 333 4.34 12.15 13.17
C LYS A 333 5.02 13.26 12.40
N ASP A 334 4.33 13.81 11.39
CA ASP A 334 4.79 14.93 10.58
C ASP A 334 6.21 14.69 10.03
N ALA A 335 6.49 13.44 9.64
CA ALA A 335 7.81 13.04 9.18
C ALA A 335 8.12 13.63 7.80
N LYS A 336 9.19 14.42 7.74
CA LYS A 336 9.66 15.11 6.54
C LYS A 336 11.12 14.77 6.30
N ILE A 337 11.52 14.69 5.05
CA ILE A 337 12.93 14.49 4.68
C ILE A 337 13.41 15.60 3.76
N GLY A 338 14.62 16.08 4.04
CA GLY A 338 15.40 16.95 3.17
C GLY A 338 16.67 16.24 2.73
N VAL A 339 17.02 16.35 1.46
CA VAL A 339 18.28 15.85 0.91
C VAL A 339 19.00 17.00 0.22
N GLU A 340 20.19 17.34 0.71
CA GLU A 340 21.05 18.38 0.15
C GLU A 340 22.22 17.74 -0.59
N PHE A 341 22.29 17.98 -1.89
CA PHE A 341 23.33 17.47 -2.79
C PHE A 341 24.54 18.41 -2.84
N ASN A 342 25.74 17.82 -2.88
CA ASN A 342 26.97 18.56 -3.04
C ASN A 342 27.23 18.89 -4.51
N PRO A 343 27.15 20.19 -4.92
CA PRO A 343 27.35 20.58 -6.31
C PRO A 343 28.81 20.38 -6.79
N GLY A 344 29.76 20.14 -5.88
CA GLY A 344 31.13 19.77 -6.25
C GLY A 344 31.27 18.34 -6.78
N VAL A 345 30.31 17.44 -6.48
CA VAL A 345 30.37 16.01 -6.77
C VAL A 345 29.20 15.56 -7.66
N VAL A 346 28.01 16.09 -7.46
CA VAL A 346 26.79 15.76 -8.22
C VAL A 346 26.53 16.86 -9.24
N SER A 347 26.24 16.48 -10.49
CA SER A 347 25.87 17.45 -11.54
C SER A 347 24.36 17.67 -11.60
N LYS A 348 23.59 16.60 -11.43
CA LYS A 348 22.12 16.65 -11.39
C LYS A 348 21.57 15.45 -10.62
N TYR A 349 20.35 15.61 -10.14
CA TYR A 349 19.61 14.57 -9.43
C TYR A 349 18.14 14.56 -9.85
N ARG A 350 17.46 13.44 -9.60
CA ARG A 350 16.02 13.27 -9.82
C ARG A 350 15.46 12.36 -8.74
N LEU A 351 14.45 12.83 -8.01
CA LEU A 351 13.69 11.99 -7.08
C LEU A 351 12.79 11.03 -7.88
N LEU A 352 12.78 9.76 -7.52
CA LEU A 352 11.97 8.71 -8.14
C LEU A 352 10.70 8.47 -7.32
N GLY A 353 9.59 9.02 -7.81
CA GLY A 353 8.32 9.03 -7.08
C GLY A 353 8.17 10.25 -6.17
N TYR A 354 7.26 10.16 -5.20
CA TYR A 354 6.90 11.26 -4.30
C TYR A 354 6.40 12.52 -5.04
N ASP A 355 5.91 12.35 -6.27
CA ASP A 355 5.53 13.45 -7.17
C ASP A 355 4.44 14.36 -6.57
N THR A 356 3.59 13.81 -5.69
CA THR A 356 2.50 14.52 -5.00
C THR A 356 2.82 14.86 -3.54
N LYS A 357 4.04 14.59 -3.08
CA LYS A 357 4.47 14.70 -1.68
C LYS A 357 5.58 15.74 -1.48
N LEU A 358 5.90 16.50 -2.52
CA LEU A 358 6.98 17.53 -2.47
C LEU A 358 6.60 18.64 -1.48
N LEU A 359 7.64 19.14 -0.80
CA LEU A 359 7.55 20.25 0.15
C LEU A 359 8.46 21.39 -0.30
N THR A 360 8.14 22.60 0.12
CA THR A 360 9.06 23.74 0.04
C THR A 360 10.02 23.71 1.24
N GLU A 361 11.13 24.46 1.17
CA GLU A 361 12.03 24.63 2.30
C GLU A 361 11.31 25.19 3.53
N GLU A 362 10.40 26.16 3.34
CA GLU A 362 9.58 26.73 4.41
C GLU A 362 8.72 25.66 5.09
N GLN A 363 8.08 24.76 4.31
CA GLN A 363 7.29 23.67 4.84
C GLN A 363 8.13 22.60 5.55
N PHE A 364 9.37 22.38 5.09
CA PHE A 364 10.30 21.46 5.75
C PHE A 364 10.79 22.03 7.09
N GLU A 365 11.01 23.34 7.19
CA GLU A 365 11.44 24.00 8.43
C GLU A 365 10.30 24.24 9.42
N ASP A 366 9.05 24.34 8.96
CA ASP A 366 7.90 24.61 9.79
C ASP A 366 7.42 23.35 10.51
N ASP A 367 7.55 23.33 11.83
CA ASP A 367 7.13 22.20 12.68
C ASP A 367 5.61 21.95 12.68
N GLU A 368 4.79 22.93 12.24
CA GLU A 368 3.34 22.79 12.17
C GLU A 368 2.85 22.24 10.81
N THR A 369 3.74 22.05 9.86
CA THR A 369 3.40 21.46 8.57
C THR A 369 3.00 20.00 8.73
N ASP A 370 1.75 19.67 8.41
CA ASP A 370 1.21 18.30 8.39
C ASP A 370 1.95 17.48 7.31
N ALA A 371 2.53 16.35 7.70
CA ALA A 371 3.33 15.50 6.83
C ALA A 371 3.09 14.00 7.11
N GLY A 372 4.04 13.12 6.78
CA GLY A 372 3.83 11.68 6.85
C GLY A 372 3.77 11.12 8.26
N GLU A 373 2.97 10.07 8.42
CA GLU A 373 2.89 9.27 9.64
C GLU A 373 3.66 7.96 9.46
N ILE A 374 4.58 7.65 10.37
CA ILE A 374 5.36 6.41 10.32
C ILE A 374 5.00 5.54 11.52
N GLY A 375 4.53 4.34 11.22
CA GLY A 375 4.15 3.35 12.21
C GLY A 375 5.32 2.52 12.72
N SER A 376 5.10 1.88 13.87
CA SER A 376 6.08 0.98 14.51
C SER A 376 6.55 -0.12 13.56
N GLY A 377 7.85 -0.30 13.46
CA GLY A 377 8.48 -1.32 12.61
C GLY A 377 8.44 -1.02 11.10
N HIS A 378 7.80 0.06 10.67
CA HIS A 378 7.78 0.44 9.26
C HIS A 378 9.16 0.84 8.73
N THR A 379 9.34 0.67 7.43
CA THR A 379 10.49 1.19 6.67
C THR A 379 9.98 2.03 5.52
N VAL A 380 10.71 3.10 5.21
CA VAL A 380 10.45 3.96 4.05
C VAL A 380 11.74 4.09 3.25
N THR A 381 11.62 3.94 1.93
CA THR A 381 12.73 4.05 0.98
C THR A 381 12.44 5.17 0.00
N ALA A 382 13.36 6.12 -0.10
CA ALA A 382 13.39 7.11 -1.16
C ALA A 382 14.63 6.87 -2.04
N VAL A 383 14.47 7.01 -3.34
CA VAL A 383 15.57 6.76 -4.28
C VAL A 383 15.72 7.94 -5.22
N TYR A 384 16.96 8.38 -5.35
CA TYR A 384 17.36 9.38 -6.33
C TYR A 384 18.19 8.75 -7.44
N GLU A 385 17.88 9.12 -8.68
CA GLU A 385 18.77 8.91 -9.81
C GLU A 385 19.71 10.13 -9.90
N ILE A 386 21.02 9.90 -9.81
CA ILE A 386 22.03 10.95 -9.75
C ILE A 386 23.06 10.80 -10.87
N GLU A 387 23.58 11.92 -11.35
CA GLU A 387 24.74 11.96 -12.22
C GLU A 387 25.92 12.59 -11.46
N LEU A 388 27.00 11.79 -11.30
CA LEU A 388 28.21 12.23 -10.63
C LEU A 388 29.12 12.99 -11.60
N LYS A 389 29.77 14.03 -11.12
CA LYS A 389 30.78 14.78 -11.87
C LYS A 389 32.05 13.94 -12.05
N SER A 390 32.67 14.05 -13.21
CA SER A 390 33.99 13.47 -13.50
C SER A 390 35.05 14.53 -13.58
N ASN A 391 36.29 14.18 -13.17
CA ASN A 391 37.46 15.00 -13.35
C ASN A 391 37.92 15.01 -14.84
N ARG A 392 39.01 15.70 -15.15
CA ARG A 392 39.54 15.82 -16.53
C ARG A 392 39.99 14.48 -17.12
N ASP A 393 40.28 13.51 -16.26
CA ASP A 393 40.76 12.16 -16.64
C ASP A 393 39.59 11.18 -16.78
N GLY A 394 38.34 11.66 -16.57
CA GLY A 394 37.12 10.82 -16.67
C GLY A 394 36.79 10.03 -15.40
N GLU A 395 37.52 10.24 -14.32
CA GLU A 395 37.27 9.58 -13.03
C GLU A 395 36.22 10.35 -12.23
N ILE A 396 35.36 9.61 -11.47
CA ILE A 396 34.36 10.21 -10.59
C ILE A 396 35.05 11.08 -9.53
N VAL A 397 34.60 12.33 -9.39
CA VAL A 397 35.06 13.25 -8.34
C VAL A 397 34.73 12.66 -6.97
N GLN A 398 35.77 12.53 -6.14
CA GLN A 398 35.63 11.96 -4.79
C GLN A 398 35.13 13.01 -3.80
N GLY A 399 34.22 12.64 -2.90
CA GLY A 399 33.73 13.57 -1.87
C GLY A 399 32.36 13.15 -1.32
N GLU A 400 31.74 14.08 -0.64
CA GLU A 400 30.37 13.94 -0.14
C GLU A 400 29.39 14.10 -1.31
N ILE A 401 28.47 13.16 -1.46
CA ILE A 401 27.43 13.15 -2.50
C ILE A 401 26.26 14.01 -2.02
N ALA A 402 25.72 13.66 -0.85
CA ALA A 402 24.54 14.32 -0.28
C ALA A 402 24.47 14.11 1.23
N THR A 403 23.76 15.02 1.90
CA THR A 403 23.32 14.83 3.29
C THR A 403 21.81 14.74 3.32
N ALA A 404 21.27 13.68 3.93
CA ALA A 404 19.85 13.52 4.18
C ALA A 404 19.54 13.79 5.65
N GLU A 405 18.48 14.57 5.91
CA GLU A 405 17.94 14.84 7.24
C GLU A 405 16.46 14.50 7.29
N VAL A 406 16.03 13.78 8.32
CA VAL A 406 14.61 13.54 8.63
C VAL A 406 14.24 14.31 9.88
N LYS A 407 13.20 15.13 9.80
CA LYS A 407 12.56 15.82 10.92
C LYS A 407 11.22 15.17 11.21
N TYR A 408 10.90 14.96 12.48
CA TYR A 408 9.63 14.33 12.90
C TYR A 408 9.26 14.72 14.32
N LYS A 409 7.99 14.57 14.68
CA LYS A 409 7.51 14.64 16.06
C LYS A 409 7.41 13.24 16.64
N LYS A 410 8.10 12.97 17.73
CA LYS A 410 7.94 11.73 18.50
C LYS A 410 6.69 11.88 19.37
N PRO A 411 5.68 11.00 19.20
CA PRO A 411 4.47 11.03 20.01
C PRO A 411 4.80 10.90 21.50
N ALA A 412 4.02 11.56 22.35
CA ALA A 412 4.14 11.41 23.79
C ALA A 412 3.75 9.99 24.19
N MET A 413 4.70 9.26 24.80
CA MET A 413 4.48 7.91 25.33
C MET A 413 4.07 7.94 26.80
N SER A 414 3.99 9.12 27.41
CA SER A 414 3.71 9.32 28.84
C SER A 414 2.58 10.36 29.03
N ASN A 415 1.96 10.33 30.22
CA ASN A 415 0.85 11.20 30.61
C ASN A 415 1.15 12.70 30.63
N ASP A 416 2.37 13.15 30.33
CA ASP A 416 2.76 14.55 30.20
C ASP A 416 2.33 15.18 28.87
N GLY A 417 1.94 14.36 27.89
CA GLY A 417 1.32 14.83 26.64
C GLY A 417 2.22 15.69 25.74
N ILE A 418 3.53 15.71 25.97
CA ILE A 418 4.45 16.58 25.22
C ILE A 418 5.07 15.77 24.08
N GLU A 419 4.72 16.12 22.84
CA GLU A 419 5.42 15.66 21.64
C GLU A 419 6.82 16.28 21.56
N GLN A 420 7.79 15.52 21.04
CA GLN A 420 9.17 15.98 20.96
C GLN A 420 9.61 16.10 19.50
N ASN A 421 10.00 17.29 19.09
CA ASN A 421 10.66 17.50 17.80
C ASN A 421 12.02 16.81 17.82
N LYS A 422 12.27 15.97 16.83
CA LYS A 422 13.50 15.18 16.64
C LYS A 422 14.01 15.36 15.23
N SER A 423 15.33 15.27 15.07
CA SER A 423 15.92 15.09 13.74
C SER A 423 17.03 14.02 13.79
N VAL A 424 17.22 13.37 12.66
CA VAL A 424 18.35 12.45 12.41
C VAL A 424 18.90 12.72 11.03
N SER A 425 20.22 12.66 10.86
CA SER A 425 20.88 12.93 9.59
C SER A 425 21.95 11.89 9.25
N ILE A 426 22.22 11.75 7.96
CA ILE A 426 23.28 10.89 7.42
C ILE A 426 23.93 11.59 6.21
N THR A 427 25.24 11.43 6.05
CA THR A 427 25.97 11.94 4.88
C THR A 427 26.46 10.76 4.05
N PHE A 428 26.17 10.78 2.75
CA PHE A 428 26.59 9.81 1.75
C PHE A 428 27.83 10.32 1.01
N LYS A 429 28.78 9.43 0.76
CA LYS A 429 30.04 9.73 0.09
C LYS A 429 30.22 8.85 -1.14
N THR A 430 31.10 9.27 -2.04
CA THR A 430 31.51 8.45 -3.19
C THR A 430 32.15 7.13 -2.78
N SER A 431 32.76 7.07 -1.58
CA SER A 431 33.28 5.84 -0.98
C SER A 431 32.19 4.81 -0.59
N ASP A 432 30.94 5.23 -0.48
CA ASP A 432 29.81 4.36 -0.15
C ASP A 432 29.21 3.68 -1.39
N TYR A 433 29.75 4.03 -2.59
CA TYR A 433 29.42 3.33 -3.82
C TYR A 433 29.93 1.90 -3.79
N THR A 434 29.10 0.99 -4.24
CA THR A 434 29.42 -0.44 -4.38
C THR A 434 29.09 -0.96 -5.77
N GLU A 435 30.06 -1.68 -6.38
CA GLU A 435 29.87 -2.43 -7.63
C GLU A 435 29.10 -3.74 -7.39
N THR A 436 29.05 -4.20 -6.13
CA THR A 436 28.32 -5.41 -5.72
C THR A 436 27.26 -5.02 -4.68
N PRO A 437 26.15 -4.41 -5.13
CA PRO A 437 25.08 -3.99 -4.23
C PRO A 437 24.44 -5.20 -3.53
N SER A 438 23.84 -4.96 -2.37
CA SER A 438 23.06 -5.98 -1.67
C SER A 438 21.85 -6.43 -2.50
N ASP A 439 21.32 -7.60 -2.19
CA ASP A 439 20.10 -8.12 -2.83
C ASP A 439 18.93 -7.13 -2.71
N ASP A 440 18.80 -6.44 -1.58
CA ASP A 440 17.82 -5.35 -1.39
C ASP A 440 18.00 -4.24 -2.44
N CYS A 441 19.24 -3.77 -2.68
CA CYS A 441 19.51 -2.71 -3.65
C CYS A 441 19.20 -3.15 -5.10
N VAL A 442 19.59 -4.38 -5.46
CA VAL A 442 19.26 -4.96 -6.77
C VAL A 442 17.75 -5.06 -6.95
N PHE A 443 17.05 -5.54 -5.94
CA PHE A 443 15.60 -5.68 -5.95
C PHE A 443 14.89 -4.31 -6.06
N ILE A 444 15.32 -3.29 -5.30
CA ILE A 444 14.84 -1.90 -5.42
C ILE A 444 15.00 -1.40 -6.85
N GLY A 445 16.17 -1.62 -7.46
CA GLY A 445 16.41 -1.27 -8.86
C GLY A 445 15.43 -1.96 -9.81
N CYS A 446 15.14 -3.25 -9.61
CA CYS A 446 14.16 -4.00 -10.41
C CYS A 446 12.73 -3.45 -10.25
N VAL A 447 12.31 -3.12 -9.04
CA VAL A 447 10.97 -2.56 -8.77
C VAL A 447 10.81 -1.18 -9.43
N LEU A 448 11.82 -0.32 -9.32
CA LEU A 448 11.80 1.01 -9.95
C LEU A 448 11.80 0.92 -11.48
N GLU A 449 12.66 0.07 -12.04
CA GLU A 449 12.70 -0.14 -13.49
C GLU A 449 11.36 -0.65 -14.02
N TYR A 450 10.76 -1.63 -13.35
CA TYR A 450 9.41 -2.12 -13.65
C TYR A 450 8.38 -0.98 -13.63
N GLY A 451 8.38 -0.17 -12.59
CA GLY A 451 7.49 0.98 -12.46
C GLY A 451 7.70 2.02 -13.57
N LEU A 452 8.96 2.33 -13.95
CA LEU A 452 9.28 3.25 -15.05
C LEU A 452 8.76 2.73 -16.40
N ILE A 453 8.82 1.41 -16.64
CA ILE A 453 8.25 0.80 -17.84
C ILE A 453 6.74 0.97 -17.86
N LEU A 454 6.04 0.62 -16.77
CA LEU A 454 4.58 0.73 -16.66
C LEU A 454 4.09 2.18 -16.76
N ARG A 455 4.82 3.13 -16.14
CA ARG A 455 4.55 4.58 -16.22
C ARG A 455 4.80 5.14 -17.62
N GLN A 456 5.46 4.39 -18.49
CA GLN A 456 5.95 4.87 -19.82
C GLN A 456 6.84 6.12 -19.65
N SER A 457 7.67 6.12 -18.61
CA SER A 457 8.54 7.23 -18.26
C SER A 457 9.45 7.62 -19.42
N LYS A 458 9.60 8.93 -19.65
CA LYS A 458 10.57 9.47 -20.62
C LYS A 458 12.03 9.26 -20.16
N TYR A 459 12.23 8.92 -18.90
CA TYR A 459 13.55 8.69 -18.30
C TYR A 459 13.85 7.20 -18.09
N LYS A 460 13.04 6.30 -18.63
CA LYS A 460 13.22 4.86 -18.45
C LYS A 460 14.48 4.30 -19.15
N GLY A 461 15.17 5.08 -19.99
CA GLY A 461 16.39 4.65 -20.69
C GLY A 461 16.20 3.30 -21.39
N ASP A 462 17.12 2.37 -21.14
CA ASP A 462 17.14 1.01 -21.72
C ASP A 462 16.29 -0.01 -20.91
N ALA A 463 15.44 0.47 -20.00
CA ALA A 463 14.58 -0.38 -19.16
C ALA A 463 13.70 -1.32 -19.99
N SER A 464 13.69 -2.60 -19.61
CA SER A 464 12.85 -3.62 -20.23
C SER A 464 12.44 -4.70 -19.24
N PHE A 465 11.27 -5.31 -19.43
CA PHE A 465 10.83 -6.44 -18.61
C PHE A 465 11.82 -7.59 -18.64
N THR A 466 12.45 -7.87 -19.79
CA THR A 466 13.46 -8.91 -19.92
C THR A 466 14.68 -8.63 -19.06
N ALA A 467 15.15 -7.39 -18.99
CA ALA A 467 16.29 -6.99 -18.17
C ALA A 467 15.93 -7.11 -16.66
N VAL A 468 14.71 -6.71 -16.27
CA VAL A 468 14.20 -6.88 -14.90
C VAL A 468 14.16 -8.36 -14.53
N LEU A 469 13.55 -9.22 -15.37
CA LEU A 469 13.47 -10.67 -15.12
C LEU A 469 14.85 -11.30 -14.98
N SER A 470 15.79 -10.95 -15.87
CA SER A 470 17.15 -11.52 -15.81
C SER A 470 17.89 -11.18 -14.50
N ARG A 471 17.66 -9.99 -13.93
CA ARG A 471 18.21 -9.62 -12.61
C ARG A 471 17.49 -10.33 -11.46
N LEU A 472 16.15 -10.44 -11.52
CA LEU A 472 15.37 -11.15 -10.51
C LEU A 472 15.71 -12.64 -10.46
N GLU A 473 16.00 -13.30 -11.61
CA GLU A 473 16.47 -14.69 -11.66
C GLU A 473 17.77 -14.92 -10.88
N GLN A 474 18.65 -13.92 -10.84
CA GLN A 474 19.88 -13.98 -10.04
C GLN A 474 19.61 -13.87 -8.53
N LEU A 475 18.44 -13.36 -8.14
CA LEU A 475 17.99 -13.21 -6.75
C LEU A 475 17.10 -14.36 -6.26
N THR A 476 17.11 -15.54 -6.92
CA THR A 476 16.16 -16.63 -6.61
C THR A 476 16.11 -17.00 -5.13
N VAL A 477 17.26 -17.10 -4.45
CA VAL A 477 17.32 -17.44 -3.01
C VAL A 477 16.68 -16.33 -2.17
N TYR A 478 16.97 -15.09 -2.48
CA TYR A 478 16.39 -13.92 -1.80
C TYR A 478 14.87 -13.83 -2.01
N LEU A 479 14.38 -14.06 -3.24
CA LEU A 479 12.96 -14.02 -3.57
C LEU A 479 12.17 -15.12 -2.85
N THR A 480 12.71 -16.32 -2.75
CA THR A 480 12.01 -17.48 -2.13
C THR A 480 11.89 -17.38 -0.62
N GLN A 481 12.56 -16.42 0.04
CA GLN A 481 12.45 -16.17 1.47
C GLN A 481 11.26 -15.23 1.80
N ASP A 482 10.63 -14.61 0.78
CA ASP A 482 9.57 -13.62 0.96
C ASP A 482 8.49 -13.83 -0.10
N ASP A 483 7.29 -14.26 0.32
CA ASP A 483 6.16 -14.55 -0.56
C ASP A 483 5.78 -13.35 -1.44
N PHE A 484 5.93 -12.12 -0.94
CA PHE A 484 5.59 -10.90 -1.69
C PHE A 484 6.63 -10.59 -2.78
N LYS A 485 7.91 -10.80 -2.50
CA LYS A 485 8.99 -10.63 -3.48
C LYS A 485 8.92 -11.69 -4.58
N LEU A 486 8.57 -12.93 -4.21
CA LEU A 486 8.35 -14.01 -5.18
C LEU A 486 7.11 -13.73 -6.05
N ASP A 487 6.05 -13.18 -5.46
CA ASP A 487 4.85 -12.76 -6.20
C ASP A 487 5.18 -11.65 -7.21
N PHE A 488 6.03 -10.70 -6.84
CA PHE A 488 6.50 -9.65 -7.74
C PHE A 488 7.21 -10.23 -8.98
N TYR A 489 8.07 -11.24 -8.82
CA TYR A 489 8.72 -11.90 -9.96
C TYR A 489 7.66 -12.43 -10.95
N ARG A 490 6.64 -13.15 -10.45
CA ARG A 490 5.55 -13.68 -11.27
C ARG A 490 4.72 -12.57 -11.93
N LEU A 491 4.55 -11.46 -11.23
CA LEU A 491 3.83 -10.30 -11.74
C LEU A 491 4.59 -9.65 -12.91
N VAL A 492 5.92 -9.55 -12.83
CA VAL A 492 6.76 -9.06 -13.93
C VAL A 492 6.67 -9.99 -15.15
N GLU A 493 6.66 -11.33 -14.95
CA GLU A 493 6.44 -12.30 -16.05
C GLU A 493 5.10 -12.05 -16.76
N LYS A 494 4.00 -11.89 -15.98
CA LYS A 494 2.67 -11.60 -16.53
C LYS A 494 2.63 -10.26 -17.28
N ALA A 495 3.20 -9.21 -16.69
CA ALA A 495 3.29 -7.91 -17.33
C ALA A 495 4.09 -7.97 -18.63
N ASN A 496 5.21 -8.70 -18.65
CA ASN A 496 6.00 -8.89 -19.86
C ASN A 496 5.17 -9.49 -21.01
N VAL A 497 4.36 -10.52 -20.71
CA VAL A 497 3.44 -11.11 -21.68
C VAL A 497 2.37 -10.10 -22.10
N LEU A 498 1.72 -9.43 -21.16
CA LEU A 498 0.61 -8.50 -21.42
C LEU A 498 1.01 -7.30 -22.27
N TYR A 499 2.21 -6.75 -22.03
CA TYR A 499 2.66 -5.53 -22.72
C TYR A 499 3.37 -5.81 -24.04
N ASN A 500 4.01 -6.98 -24.21
CA ASN A 500 4.73 -7.38 -25.42
C ASN A 500 3.90 -8.29 -26.34
N TYR A 501 2.72 -8.76 -25.90
CA TYR A 501 1.82 -9.51 -26.77
C TYR A 501 1.18 -8.53 -27.78
N HIS A 502 1.63 -8.62 -29.02
CA HIS A 502 0.94 -8.06 -30.18
C HIS A 502 -0.02 -9.16 -30.66
N ALA A 503 -1.32 -8.92 -30.56
CA ALA A 503 -2.30 -9.75 -31.28
C ALA A 503 -2.01 -9.53 -32.78
N ASP A 504 -1.48 -10.56 -33.45
CA ASP A 504 -1.33 -10.63 -34.91
C ASP A 504 -2.71 -10.56 -35.61
#